data_ab7c2bdbb74bca814dee9afdcae21e6e
#
_entry.id   ab7c2bdbb74bca814dee9afdcae21e6e
#
_cell.length_a   1.000
_cell.length_b   1.000
_cell.length_c   1.000
_cell.angle_alpha   90.00
_cell.angle_beta   90.00
_cell.angle_gamma   90.00
#
_symmetry.space_group_name_H-M   'P 1'
#
loop_
_entity.id
_entity.type
_entity.pdbx_description
1 polymer ?
#
loop_
_entity_poly.entity_id
_entity_poly.type
_entity_poly.pdbx_seq_one_letter_code
_entity_poly.pdbx_strand_id
1 'polypeptide(L)'
;KTLNEIINQKVGYLNQFTNIYVGKQNNETQKKIKKILVKNNSKKIYSNSWKLIKIKNNYFYKDKSFKIKILNKNIHSKGLLDNLAMAIKIALDLGINESIIKKTIPRIKHEGRIDYLKKGKIHKKLYNNEKILIDGCHSENSAKNLAAHLKNIKIPKYGIWGMIKNKDPNNFIKQFKGVFKKIITIDIDREKKSLSKNKLLNIANKNNFSVETAENFESAIKKISSKQK
;
A
#
# COMPACT_ATOMS: atom_id res chain seq x y z
N LYS A 1 12.08 -12.85 -8.72
CA LYS A 1 11.17 -13.06 -9.87
C LYS A 1 11.24 -11.87 -10.79
N THR A 2 11.40 -12.11 -12.07
CA THR A 2 11.33 -11.08 -13.11
C THR A 2 9.89 -10.56 -13.28
N LEU A 3 9.73 -9.40 -13.89
CA LEU A 3 8.40 -8.84 -14.19
C LEU A 3 7.57 -9.81 -15.06
N ASN A 4 8.19 -10.47 -16.03
CA ASN A 4 7.52 -11.44 -16.89
C ASN A 4 7.02 -12.66 -16.10
N GLU A 5 7.80 -13.20 -15.18
CA GLU A 5 7.38 -14.29 -14.30
C GLU A 5 6.20 -13.90 -13.42
N ILE A 6 6.21 -12.66 -12.89
CA ILE A 6 5.10 -12.14 -12.08
C ILE A 6 3.82 -12.03 -12.92
N ILE A 7 3.92 -11.49 -14.14
CA ILE A 7 2.78 -11.38 -15.05
C ILE A 7 2.25 -12.76 -15.40
N ASN A 8 3.11 -13.70 -15.82
CA ASN A 8 2.72 -15.07 -16.17
C ASN A 8 2.02 -15.77 -15.02
N GLN A 9 2.51 -15.63 -13.78
CA GLN A 9 1.82 -16.18 -12.61
C GLN A 9 0.41 -15.58 -12.40
N LYS A 10 0.24 -14.28 -12.66
CA LYS A 10 -1.06 -13.61 -12.49
C LYS A 10 -2.05 -13.97 -13.60
N VAL A 11 -1.58 -14.24 -14.80
CA VAL A 11 -2.46 -14.59 -15.95
C VAL A 11 -2.61 -16.09 -16.16
N GLY A 12 -1.82 -16.93 -15.50
CA GLY A 12 -1.81 -18.38 -15.70
C GLY A 12 -3.11 -19.10 -15.35
N TYR A 13 -4.00 -18.46 -14.59
CA TYR A 13 -5.32 -19.00 -14.22
C TYR A 13 -6.46 -18.47 -15.08
N LEU A 14 -6.17 -17.62 -16.08
CA LEU A 14 -7.18 -17.00 -16.90
C LEU A 14 -7.60 -17.95 -18.04
N ASN A 15 -8.90 -18.11 -18.22
CA ASN A 15 -9.49 -18.87 -19.32
C ASN A 15 -10.32 -17.94 -20.21
N GLN A 16 -10.86 -18.46 -21.32
CA GLN A 16 -11.63 -17.69 -22.31
C GLN A 16 -12.91 -17.04 -21.75
N PHE A 17 -13.44 -17.53 -20.62
CA PHE A 17 -14.66 -16.99 -19.99
C PHE A 17 -14.35 -15.92 -18.95
N THR A 18 -13.07 -15.65 -18.68
CA THR A 18 -12.64 -14.68 -17.66
C THR A 18 -12.64 -13.26 -18.21
N ASN A 19 -13.36 -12.34 -17.59
CA ASN A 19 -13.19 -10.91 -17.85
C ASN A 19 -11.94 -10.39 -17.15
N ILE A 20 -11.02 -9.80 -17.91
CA ILE A 20 -9.71 -9.35 -17.40
C ILE A 20 -9.70 -7.84 -17.26
N TYR A 21 -9.58 -7.35 -16.02
CA TYR A 21 -9.43 -5.93 -15.72
C TYR A 21 -7.97 -5.61 -15.44
N VAL A 22 -7.39 -4.74 -16.25
CA VAL A 22 -6.00 -4.31 -16.11
C VAL A 22 -5.97 -2.90 -15.55
N GLY A 23 -5.61 -2.78 -14.27
CA GLY A 23 -5.44 -1.51 -13.59
C GLY A 23 -4.32 -0.66 -14.20
N LYS A 24 -4.19 0.57 -13.71
CA LYS A 24 -3.18 1.52 -14.21
C LYS A 24 -1.76 0.96 -14.01
N GLN A 25 -0.99 0.94 -15.08
CA GLN A 25 0.40 0.49 -15.11
C GLN A 25 1.28 1.56 -15.80
N ASN A 26 2.60 1.49 -15.60
CA ASN A 26 3.53 2.23 -16.44
C ASN A 26 3.52 1.64 -17.88
N ASN A 27 4.01 2.42 -18.84
CA ASN A 27 3.95 2.06 -20.27
C ASN A 27 4.66 0.72 -20.57
N GLU A 28 5.82 0.47 -19.97
CA GLU A 28 6.59 -0.76 -20.17
C GLU A 28 5.81 -1.99 -19.67
N THR A 29 5.33 -1.93 -18.42
CA THR A 29 4.53 -3.00 -17.82
C THR A 29 3.25 -3.25 -18.62
N GLN A 30 2.58 -2.19 -19.07
CA GLN A 30 1.37 -2.32 -19.87
C GLN A 30 1.63 -2.99 -21.22
N LYS A 31 2.73 -2.66 -21.90
CA LYS A 31 3.15 -3.34 -23.15
C LYS A 31 3.39 -4.82 -22.91
N LYS A 32 4.10 -5.19 -21.85
CA LYS A 32 4.37 -6.59 -21.48
C LYS A 32 3.08 -7.37 -21.19
N ILE A 33 2.16 -6.79 -20.39
CA ILE A 33 0.86 -7.38 -20.09
C ILE A 33 0.07 -7.61 -21.38
N LYS A 34 -0.03 -6.59 -22.25
CA LYS A 34 -0.73 -6.70 -23.53
C LYS A 34 -0.17 -7.85 -24.38
N LYS A 35 1.18 -7.93 -24.51
CA LYS A 35 1.85 -8.99 -25.29
C LYS A 35 1.51 -10.40 -24.77
N ILE A 36 1.46 -10.58 -23.46
CA ILE A 36 1.14 -11.87 -22.83
C ILE A 36 -0.36 -12.19 -23.01
N LEU A 37 -1.23 -11.21 -22.86
CA LEU A 37 -2.68 -11.39 -22.98
C LEU A 37 -3.20 -11.52 -24.43
N VAL A 38 -2.40 -11.22 -25.45
CA VAL A 38 -2.82 -11.39 -26.87
C VAL A 38 -3.30 -12.81 -27.16
N LYS A 39 -2.63 -13.81 -26.61
CA LYS A 39 -2.96 -15.22 -26.82
C LYS A 39 -4.20 -15.71 -26.06
N ASN A 40 -4.79 -14.87 -25.22
CA ASN A 40 -5.95 -15.22 -24.42
C ASN A 40 -7.21 -14.60 -25.05
N ASN A 41 -8.25 -15.40 -25.33
CA ASN A 41 -9.49 -14.96 -25.97
C ASN A 41 -10.47 -14.24 -25.03
N SER A 42 -10.11 -14.06 -23.75
CA SER A 42 -10.93 -13.38 -22.75
C SER A 42 -11.18 -11.91 -23.11
N LYS A 43 -12.28 -11.34 -22.64
CA LYS A 43 -12.55 -9.90 -22.73
C LYS A 43 -11.57 -9.12 -21.84
N LYS A 44 -10.84 -8.19 -22.44
CA LYS A 44 -9.83 -7.37 -21.75
C LYS A 44 -10.34 -5.95 -21.61
N ILE A 45 -10.38 -5.45 -20.37
CA ILE A 45 -10.83 -4.11 -20.00
C ILE A 45 -9.65 -3.39 -19.35
N TYR A 46 -9.15 -2.34 -19.99
CA TYR A 46 -7.98 -1.59 -19.55
C TYR A 46 -8.37 -0.32 -18.81
N SER A 47 -7.45 0.22 -18.01
CA SER A 47 -7.64 1.40 -17.19
C SER A 47 -7.99 2.71 -17.92
N ASN A 48 -7.96 2.72 -19.26
CA ASN A 48 -8.49 3.83 -20.06
C ASN A 48 -10.03 3.81 -20.17
N SER A 49 -10.69 2.69 -19.81
CA SER A 49 -12.15 2.55 -19.79
C SER A 49 -12.82 3.29 -18.64
N TRP A 50 -12.05 3.71 -17.64
CA TRP A 50 -12.51 4.52 -16.51
C TRP A 50 -11.46 5.55 -16.12
N LYS A 51 -11.86 6.57 -15.37
CA LYS A 51 -10.97 7.62 -14.88
C LYS A 51 -11.26 7.95 -13.42
N LEU A 52 -10.19 8.24 -12.68
CA LEU A 52 -10.27 8.90 -11.38
C LEU A 52 -10.06 10.40 -11.60
N ILE A 53 -11.05 11.21 -11.29
CA ILE A 53 -11.03 12.67 -11.47
C ILE A 53 -10.99 13.33 -10.10
N LYS A 54 -10.10 14.30 -9.91
CA LYS A 54 -10.07 15.16 -8.73
C LYS A 54 -10.71 16.49 -9.08
N ILE A 55 -11.77 16.88 -8.35
CA ILE A 55 -12.43 18.18 -8.46
C ILE A 55 -12.38 18.82 -7.08
N LYS A 56 -11.64 19.93 -6.93
CA LYS A 56 -11.30 20.51 -5.63
C LYS A 56 -10.70 19.43 -4.72
N ASN A 57 -11.28 19.18 -3.56
CA ASN A 57 -10.84 18.18 -2.59
C ASN A 57 -11.57 16.83 -2.68
N ASN A 58 -12.40 16.61 -3.71
CA ASN A 58 -13.16 15.39 -3.88
C ASN A 58 -12.64 14.57 -5.06
N TYR A 59 -12.67 13.25 -4.91
CA TYR A 59 -12.40 12.32 -5.99
C TYR A 59 -13.70 11.76 -6.56
N PHE A 60 -13.71 11.52 -7.86
CA PHE A 60 -14.82 10.95 -8.59
C PHE A 60 -14.32 9.82 -9.48
N TYR A 61 -15.00 8.70 -9.44
CA TYR A 61 -14.97 7.71 -10.50
C TYR A 61 -15.77 8.24 -11.69
N LYS A 62 -15.30 8.03 -12.92
CA LYS A 62 -16.03 8.33 -14.15
C LYS A 62 -15.71 7.29 -15.21
N ASP A 63 -16.73 6.75 -15.87
CA ASP A 63 -16.64 6.02 -17.13
C ASP A 63 -17.60 6.61 -18.17
N LYS A 64 -18.00 5.84 -19.19
CA LYS A 64 -18.94 6.30 -20.25
C LYS A 64 -20.33 6.61 -19.69
N SER A 65 -20.81 5.83 -18.71
CA SER A 65 -22.19 5.84 -18.23
C SER A 65 -22.37 6.41 -16.85
N PHE A 66 -21.31 6.36 -16.00
CA PHE A 66 -21.40 6.68 -14.57
C PHE A 66 -20.41 7.73 -14.13
N LYS A 67 -20.84 8.59 -13.18
CA LYS A 67 -19.99 9.51 -12.42
C LYS A 67 -20.32 9.39 -10.94
N ILE A 68 -19.44 8.74 -10.16
CA ILE A 68 -19.66 8.42 -8.75
C ILE A 68 -18.66 9.18 -7.88
N LYS A 69 -19.16 9.95 -6.90
CA LYS A 69 -18.32 10.61 -5.90
C LYS A 69 -17.76 9.57 -4.93
N ILE A 70 -16.44 9.62 -4.72
CA ILE A 70 -15.76 8.74 -3.77
C ILE A 70 -15.73 9.42 -2.40
N LEU A 71 -16.65 9.04 -1.54
CA LEU A 71 -16.76 9.51 -0.16
C LEU A 71 -16.11 8.49 0.77
N ASN A 72 -14.79 8.48 0.88
CA ASN A 72 -14.08 7.58 1.79
C ASN A 72 -12.94 8.29 2.52
N LYS A 73 -13.06 8.37 3.85
CA LYS A 73 -12.07 8.97 4.75
C LYS A 73 -10.88 8.04 5.08
N ASN A 74 -10.96 6.77 4.69
CA ASN A 74 -9.94 5.76 5.03
C ASN A 74 -8.98 5.48 3.87
N ILE A 75 -9.20 6.08 2.70
CA ILE A 75 -8.34 5.88 1.53
C ILE A 75 -7.42 7.08 1.37
N HIS A 76 -6.16 6.90 1.77
CA HIS A 76 -5.18 7.97 1.88
C HIS A 76 -4.11 7.97 0.79
N SER A 77 -4.07 6.94 -0.07
CA SER A 77 -3.07 6.86 -1.13
C SER A 77 -3.69 6.82 -2.53
N LYS A 78 -2.95 7.38 -3.51
CA LYS A 78 -3.36 7.34 -4.92
C LYS A 78 -3.53 5.91 -5.43
N GLY A 79 -2.66 4.97 -5.03
CA GLY A 79 -2.76 3.57 -5.42
C GLY A 79 -4.04 2.90 -4.93
N LEU A 80 -4.47 3.19 -3.69
CA LEU A 80 -5.74 2.69 -3.16
C LEU A 80 -6.95 3.33 -3.87
N LEU A 81 -6.88 4.60 -4.25
CA LEU A 81 -7.91 5.26 -5.04
C LEU A 81 -8.03 4.65 -6.45
N ASP A 82 -6.89 4.38 -7.12
CA ASP A 82 -6.87 3.73 -8.43
C ASP A 82 -7.45 2.30 -8.35
N ASN A 83 -7.14 1.55 -7.28
CA ASN A 83 -7.72 0.23 -7.02
C ASN A 83 -9.23 0.30 -6.76
N LEU A 84 -9.69 1.29 -5.98
CA LEU A 84 -11.12 1.50 -5.75
C LEU A 84 -11.85 1.84 -7.06
N ALA A 85 -11.27 2.69 -7.90
CA ALA A 85 -11.87 3.02 -9.19
C ALA A 85 -12.01 1.78 -10.08
N MET A 86 -11.02 0.88 -10.08
CA MET A 86 -11.12 -0.41 -10.78
C MET A 86 -12.20 -1.31 -10.16
N ALA A 87 -12.28 -1.38 -8.84
CA ALA A 87 -13.31 -2.17 -8.16
C ALA A 87 -14.73 -1.65 -8.45
N ILE A 88 -14.93 -0.32 -8.51
CA ILE A 88 -16.19 0.29 -8.93
C ILE A 88 -16.53 -0.13 -10.37
N LYS A 89 -15.56 -0.07 -11.30
CA LYS A 89 -15.77 -0.52 -12.69
C LYS A 89 -16.22 -1.98 -12.76
N ILE A 90 -15.53 -2.86 -12.04
CA ILE A 90 -15.88 -4.27 -11.96
C ILE A 90 -17.31 -4.46 -11.43
N ALA A 91 -17.65 -3.78 -10.34
CA ALA A 91 -18.98 -3.88 -9.72
C ALA A 91 -20.10 -3.42 -10.67
N LEU A 92 -19.89 -2.32 -11.41
CA LEU A 92 -20.83 -1.82 -12.39
C LEU A 92 -21.00 -2.78 -13.57
N ASP A 93 -19.89 -3.35 -14.07
CA ASP A 93 -19.92 -4.32 -15.18
C ASP A 93 -20.58 -5.66 -14.78
N LEU A 94 -20.58 -5.97 -13.48
CA LEU A 94 -21.32 -7.10 -12.90
C LEU A 94 -22.80 -6.76 -12.59
N GLY A 95 -23.27 -5.58 -12.97
CA GLY A 95 -24.66 -5.16 -12.77
C GLY A 95 -25.02 -4.70 -11.35
N ILE A 96 -24.00 -4.45 -10.49
CA ILE A 96 -24.27 -3.93 -9.13
C ILE A 96 -24.82 -2.51 -9.24
N ASN A 97 -25.95 -2.25 -8.59
CA ASN A 97 -26.61 -0.96 -8.61
C ASN A 97 -25.73 0.15 -8.03
N GLU A 98 -25.71 1.31 -8.70
CA GLU A 98 -24.95 2.48 -8.30
C GLU A 98 -25.22 2.91 -6.85
N SER A 99 -26.47 2.80 -6.40
CA SER A 99 -26.86 3.17 -5.03
C SER A 99 -26.16 2.30 -3.98
N ILE A 100 -26.02 1.00 -4.26
CA ILE A 100 -25.30 0.04 -3.40
C ILE A 100 -23.81 0.40 -3.37
N ILE A 101 -23.22 0.69 -4.51
CA ILE A 101 -21.81 1.09 -4.61
C ILE A 101 -21.57 2.37 -3.78
N LYS A 102 -22.41 3.39 -3.94
CA LYS A 102 -22.31 4.66 -3.18
C LYS A 102 -22.42 4.43 -1.66
N LYS A 103 -23.31 3.55 -1.20
CA LYS A 103 -23.47 3.19 0.22
C LYS A 103 -22.26 2.40 0.76
N THR A 104 -21.60 1.60 -0.08
CA THR A 104 -20.49 0.74 0.30
C THR A 104 -19.16 1.50 0.39
N ILE A 105 -18.88 2.41 -0.53
CA ILE A 105 -17.61 3.16 -0.59
C ILE A 105 -17.18 3.74 0.76
N PRO A 106 -18.02 4.44 1.55
CA PRO A 106 -17.61 5.02 2.84
C PRO A 106 -17.20 3.98 3.89
N ARG A 107 -17.65 2.74 3.74
CA ARG A 107 -17.41 1.63 4.69
C ARG A 107 -16.14 0.85 4.39
N ILE A 108 -15.54 1.04 3.21
CA ILE A 108 -14.33 0.32 2.80
C ILE A 108 -13.18 0.74 3.70
N LYS A 109 -12.55 -0.24 4.32
CA LYS A 109 -11.31 -0.11 5.09
C LYS A 109 -10.30 -1.11 4.56
N HIS A 110 -9.05 -0.71 4.54
CA HIS A 110 -7.93 -1.60 4.23
C HIS A 110 -7.04 -1.67 5.48
N GLU A 111 -7.25 -2.69 6.30
CA GLU A 111 -6.40 -2.94 7.46
C GLU A 111 -4.95 -3.12 7.02
N GLY A 112 -4.03 -2.49 7.76
CA GLY A 112 -2.61 -2.50 7.41
C GLY A 112 -2.24 -1.76 6.13
N ARG A 113 -3.05 -0.79 5.67
CA ARG A 113 -2.72 0.12 4.56
C ARG A 113 -3.02 1.56 4.96
N ILE A 114 -1.99 2.30 5.40
CA ILE A 114 -2.11 3.64 6.00
C ILE A 114 -3.19 3.61 7.09
N ASP A 115 -3.12 2.60 7.92
CA ASP A 115 -4.13 2.28 8.92
C ASP A 115 -3.72 2.89 10.27
N TYR A 116 -4.51 3.85 10.76
CA TYR A 116 -4.29 4.47 12.05
C TYR A 116 -4.94 3.66 13.17
N LEU A 117 -4.10 3.08 14.03
CA LEU A 117 -4.56 2.31 15.18
C LEU A 117 -5.25 3.23 16.20
N LYS A 118 -6.55 2.99 16.44
CA LYS A 118 -7.38 3.84 17.33
C LYS A 118 -7.64 3.22 18.69
N LYS A 119 -7.36 1.93 18.89
CA LYS A 119 -7.65 1.17 20.11
C LYS A 119 -6.75 -0.05 20.26
N GLY A 120 -6.76 -0.68 21.42
CA GLY A 120 -6.03 -1.91 21.71
C GLY A 120 -4.86 -1.70 22.68
N LYS A 121 -4.19 -2.81 23.06
CA LYS A 121 -3.11 -2.82 24.08
C LYS A 121 -1.96 -1.87 23.72
N ILE A 122 -1.59 -1.81 22.46
CA ILE A 122 -0.49 -0.97 21.98
C ILE A 122 -0.87 0.51 22.06
N HIS A 123 -2.12 0.87 21.66
CA HIS A 123 -2.58 2.24 21.71
C HIS A 123 -2.56 2.81 23.15
N LYS A 124 -2.86 1.98 24.15
CA LYS A 124 -2.81 2.37 25.59
C LYS A 124 -1.42 2.74 26.08
N LYS A 125 -0.36 2.35 25.36
CA LYS A 125 1.05 2.63 25.71
C LYS A 125 1.56 3.96 25.18
N LEU A 126 0.75 4.70 24.43
CA LEU A 126 1.10 5.98 23.85
C LEU A 126 0.58 7.16 24.65
N TYR A 127 1.16 8.33 24.46
CA TYR A 127 0.53 9.59 24.85
C TYR A 127 -0.67 9.92 23.94
N ASN A 128 -1.59 10.76 24.43
CA ASN A 128 -2.82 11.11 23.71
C ASN A 128 -2.57 11.81 22.36
N ASN A 129 -1.42 12.48 22.21
CA ASN A 129 -1.00 13.16 20.97
C ASN A 129 -0.20 12.26 20.03
N GLU A 130 0.20 11.06 20.48
CA GLU A 130 0.93 10.09 19.65
C GLU A 130 -0.04 9.21 18.85
N LYS A 131 0.37 8.84 17.65
CA LYS A 131 -0.44 7.99 16.73
C LYS A 131 0.43 6.89 16.16
N ILE A 132 -0.14 5.70 16.05
CA ILE A 132 0.47 4.59 15.32
C ILE A 132 -0.21 4.49 13.97
N LEU A 133 0.61 4.45 12.92
CA LEU A 133 0.20 4.13 11.57
C LEU A 133 0.81 2.77 11.21
N ILE A 134 -0.03 1.85 10.75
CA ILE A 134 0.39 0.52 10.29
C ILE A 134 0.28 0.47 8.78
N ASP A 135 1.34 -0.01 8.12
CA ASP A 135 1.32 -0.23 6.68
C ASP A 135 2.14 -1.47 6.31
N GLY A 136 1.55 -2.39 5.57
CA GLY A 136 2.18 -3.61 5.07
C GLY A 136 2.97 -3.41 3.78
N CYS A 137 3.48 -2.20 3.51
CA CYS A 137 4.31 -1.96 2.35
C CYS A 137 5.61 -2.79 2.42
N HIS A 138 5.97 -3.38 1.30
CA HIS A 138 7.11 -4.31 1.22
C HIS A 138 7.80 -4.29 -0.15
N SER A 139 7.47 -3.34 -1.01
CA SER A 139 8.10 -3.10 -2.31
C SER A 139 8.47 -1.64 -2.46
N GLU A 140 9.39 -1.32 -3.34
CA GLU A 140 9.82 0.05 -3.62
C GLU A 140 8.63 0.98 -3.94
N ASN A 141 7.72 0.56 -4.82
CA ASN A 141 6.56 1.37 -5.20
C ASN A 141 5.60 1.62 -4.02
N SER A 142 5.36 0.61 -3.17
CA SER A 142 4.51 0.80 -1.99
C SER A 142 5.19 1.69 -0.94
N ALA A 143 6.50 1.58 -0.77
CA ALA A 143 7.28 2.47 0.08
C ALA A 143 7.23 3.92 -0.40
N LYS A 144 7.38 4.16 -1.71
CA LYS A 144 7.24 5.49 -2.32
C LYS A 144 5.88 6.13 -2.04
N ASN A 145 4.81 5.35 -2.16
CA ASN A 145 3.45 5.84 -1.86
C ASN A 145 3.28 6.19 -0.37
N LEU A 146 3.76 5.33 0.53
CA LEU A 146 3.73 5.59 1.97
C LEU A 146 4.59 6.81 2.34
N ALA A 147 5.80 6.91 1.80
CA ALA A 147 6.69 8.04 2.03
C ALA A 147 6.06 9.37 1.58
N ALA A 148 5.40 9.38 0.42
CA ALA A 148 4.67 10.55 -0.08
C ALA A 148 3.53 10.97 0.88
N HIS A 149 2.79 10.00 1.43
CA HIS A 149 1.77 10.28 2.45
C HIS A 149 2.41 10.86 3.73
N LEU A 150 3.47 10.22 4.25
CA LEU A 150 4.14 10.63 5.47
C LEU A 150 4.80 12.03 5.37
N LYS A 151 5.31 12.42 4.20
CA LYS A 151 5.88 13.76 3.98
C LYS A 151 4.88 14.89 4.16
N ASN A 152 3.59 14.64 3.94
CA ASN A 152 2.53 15.63 4.16
C ASN A 152 2.16 15.82 5.64
N ILE A 153 2.65 14.96 6.52
CA ILE A 153 2.41 15.03 7.97
C ILE A 153 3.52 15.88 8.60
N LYS A 154 3.17 16.97 9.28
CA LYS A 154 4.12 18.00 9.80
C LYS A 154 4.72 17.69 11.18
N ILE A 155 4.43 16.53 11.77
CA ILE A 155 4.96 16.12 13.07
C ILE A 155 6.16 15.17 12.93
N PRO A 156 7.02 15.04 13.98
CA PRO A 156 8.08 14.06 13.99
C PRO A 156 7.57 12.64 13.77
N LYS A 157 8.30 11.85 12.99
CA LYS A 157 7.95 10.47 12.64
C LYS A 157 9.09 9.54 12.99
N TYR A 158 8.74 8.38 13.52
CA TYR A 158 9.63 7.28 13.85
C TYR A 158 9.15 6.03 13.12
N GLY A 159 10.08 5.21 12.63
CA GLY A 159 9.76 3.97 11.93
C GLY A 159 10.07 2.76 12.81
N ILE A 160 9.16 1.78 12.85
CA ILE A 160 9.46 0.43 13.32
C ILE A 160 9.44 -0.47 12.09
N TRP A 161 10.56 -1.14 11.80
CA TRP A 161 10.75 -1.83 10.53
C TRP A 161 11.17 -3.28 10.70
N GLY A 162 10.32 -4.19 10.22
CA GLY A 162 10.62 -5.60 9.97
C GLY A 162 10.36 -5.96 8.51
N MET A 163 11.11 -6.89 7.92
CA MET A 163 10.95 -7.29 6.52
C MET A 163 11.36 -8.74 6.29
N ILE A 164 10.76 -9.39 5.29
CA ILE A 164 11.06 -10.77 4.90
C ILE A 164 12.15 -10.84 3.81
N LYS A 165 12.89 -11.96 3.77
CA LYS A 165 14.10 -12.18 2.93
C LYS A 165 13.89 -12.03 1.41
N ASN A 166 12.69 -12.31 0.91
CA ASN A 166 12.40 -12.30 -0.53
C ASN A 166 12.01 -10.92 -1.08
N LYS A 167 12.30 -9.85 -0.35
CA LYS A 167 12.08 -8.46 -0.75
C LYS A 167 13.40 -7.73 -0.86
N ASP A 168 13.36 -6.55 -1.48
CA ASP A 168 14.52 -5.67 -1.62
C ASP A 168 14.50 -4.59 -0.51
N PRO A 169 15.15 -4.84 0.64
CA PRO A 169 15.15 -3.92 1.76
C PRO A 169 15.93 -2.63 1.46
N ASN A 170 16.92 -2.68 0.55
CA ASN A 170 17.75 -1.54 0.24
C ASN A 170 16.99 -0.49 -0.58
N ASN A 171 16.35 -0.89 -1.69
CA ASN A 171 15.54 0.01 -2.48
C ASN A 171 14.25 0.42 -1.76
N PHE A 172 13.73 -0.42 -0.87
CA PHE A 172 12.61 -0.10 0.00
C PHE A 172 12.94 1.07 0.94
N ILE A 173 14.04 0.97 1.74
CA ILE A 173 14.33 1.96 2.78
C ILE A 173 14.73 3.31 2.20
N LYS A 174 15.39 3.34 1.04
CA LYS A 174 15.77 4.58 0.33
C LYS A 174 14.58 5.51 0.07
N GLN A 175 13.37 4.97 -0.09
CA GLN A 175 12.17 5.77 -0.37
C GLN A 175 11.77 6.65 0.82
N PHE A 176 12.23 6.32 2.02
CA PHE A 176 11.92 7.05 3.26
C PHE A 176 12.98 8.10 3.65
N LYS A 177 13.94 8.40 2.76
CA LYS A 177 14.95 9.41 3.05
C LYS A 177 14.31 10.76 3.42
N GLY A 178 14.73 11.31 4.58
CA GLY A 178 14.16 12.56 5.13
C GLY A 178 12.75 12.44 5.71
N VAL A 179 12.21 11.22 5.88
CA VAL A 179 10.87 10.99 6.46
C VAL A 179 10.94 10.76 7.96
N PHE A 180 11.82 9.88 8.42
CA PHE A 180 11.89 9.47 9.82
C PHE A 180 13.02 10.18 10.56
N LYS A 181 12.79 10.57 11.82
CA LYS A 181 13.85 11.00 12.73
C LYS A 181 14.76 9.84 13.15
N LYS A 182 14.16 8.68 13.40
CA LYS A 182 14.83 7.44 13.78
C LYS A 182 14.03 6.24 13.31
N ILE A 183 14.71 5.14 13.05
CA ILE A 183 14.11 3.84 12.72
C ILE A 183 14.52 2.84 13.80
N ILE A 184 13.59 1.99 14.21
CA ILE A 184 13.87 0.85 15.08
C ILE A 184 13.64 -0.41 14.24
N THR A 185 14.67 -1.25 14.10
CA THR A 185 14.54 -2.52 13.39
C THR A 185 14.19 -3.65 14.35
N ILE A 186 13.30 -4.53 13.91
CA ILE A 186 12.84 -5.70 14.67
C ILE A 186 12.84 -6.95 13.78
N ASP A 187 12.93 -8.11 14.39
CA ASP A 187 12.57 -9.37 13.77
C ASP A 187 11.04 -9.45 13.65
N ILE A 188 10.53 -10.13 12.60
CA ILE A 188 9.10 -10.43 12.50
C ILE A 188 8.84 -11.72 13.27
N ASP A 189 8.15 -11.62 14.40
CA ASP A 189 7.84 -12.77 15.25
C ASP A 189 7.14 -13.89 14.46
N ARG A 190 7.53 -15.15 14.70
CA ARG A 190 7.00 -16.37 14.07
C ARG A 190 7.12 -16.42 12.54
N GLU A 191 7.85 -15.49 11.89
CA GLU A 191 8.07 -15.51 10.45
C GLU A 191 9.48 -16.07 10.12
N LYS A 192 9.55 -17.32 9.69
CA LYS A 192 10.81 -18.02 9.34
C LYS A 192 11.64 -17.31 8.25
N LYS A 193 10.98 -16.53 7.40
CA LYS A 193 11.62 -15.75 6.33
C LYS A 193 11.97 -14.34 6.77
N SER A 194 11.85 -13.98 8.05
CA SER A 194 12.25 -12.67 8.55
C SER A 194 13.73 -12.39 8.24
N LEU A 195 14.04 -11.18 7.81
CA LEU A 195 15.39 -10.65 7.89
C LEU A 195 15.67 -10.30 9.34
N SER A 196 16.87 -10.59 9.83
CA SER A 196 17.25 -10.24 11.20
C SER A 196 17.28 -8.72 11.37
N LYS A 197 16.90 -8.26 12.58
CA LYS A 197 16.98 -6.85 12.99
C LYS A 197 18.35 -6.25 12.72
N ASN A 198 19.44 -6.99 12.98
CA ASN A 198 20.81 -6.53 12.74
C ASN A 198 21.12 -6.36 11.23
N LYS A 199 20.60 -7.23 10.37
CA LYS A 199 20.75 -7.07 8.92
C LYS A 199 20.00 -5.83 8.42
N LEU A 200 18.80 -5.59 8.92
CA LEU A 200 18.01 -4.39 8.59
C LEU A 200 18.68 -3.12 9.12
N LEU A 201 19.26 -3.15 10.33
CA LEU A 201 20.03 -2.07 10.93
C LEU A 201 21.23 -1.71 10.01
N ASN A 202 22.01 -2.70 9.58
CA ASN A 202 23.16 -2.46 8.70
C ASN A 202 22.75 -1.84 7.36
N ILE A 203 21.61 -2.27 6.80
CA ILE A 203 21.07 -1.70 5.56
C ILE A 203 20.62 -0.25 5.78
N ALA A 204 19.95 0.06 6.88
CA ALA A 204 19.53 1.41 7.20
C ALA A 204 20.72 2.34 7.45
N ASN A 205 21.75 1.90 8.20
CA ASN A 205 22.98 2.64 8.41
C ASN A 205 23.71 2.97 7.10
N LYS A 206 23.84 2.00 6.18
CA LYS A 206 24.43 2.22 4.84
C LYS A 206 23.66 3.24 4.00
N ASN A 207 22.41 3.50 4.32
CA ASN A 207 21.57 4.52 3.67
C ASN A 207 21.45 5.81 4.50
N ASN A 208 22.32 6.00 5.52
CA ASN A 208 22.42 7.20 6.36
C ASN A 208 21.15 7.49 7.19
N PHE A 209 20.47 6.44 7.69
CA PHE A 209 19.40 6.60 8.66
C PHE A 209 19.94 6.51 10.08
N SER A 210 19.39 7.32 11.00
CA SER A 210 19.52 7.07 12.44
C SER A 210 18.71 5.82 12.78
N VAL A 211 19.35 4.76 13.26
CA VAL A 211 18.71 3.46 13.47
C VAL A 211 19.23 2.75 14.71
N GLU A 212 18.34 2.04 15.38
CA GLU A 212 18.61 1.12 16.48
C GLU A 212 17.82 -0.18 16.29
N THR A 213 18.16 -1.21 17.08
CA THR A 213 17.38 -2.46 17.15
C THR A 213 16.48 -2.48 18.38
N ALA A 214 15.43 -3.31 18.32
CA ALA A 214 14.67 -3.72 19.50
C ALA A 214 14.31 -5.21 19.40
N GLU A 215 14.03 -5.84 20.53
CA GLU A 215 13.71 -7.27 20.58
C GLU A 215 12.34 -7.58 19.97
N ASN A 216 11.39 -6.68 20.18
CA ASN A 216 10.02 -6.82 19.70
C ASN A 216 9.38 -5.45 19.53
N PHE A 217 8.13 -5.46 19.05
CA PHE A 217 7.38 -4.25 18.78
C PHE A 217 7.13 -3.39 20.04
N GLU A 218 6.91 -4.03 21.21
CA GLU A 218 6.69 -3.29 22.46
C GLU A 218 7.96 -2.56 22.92
N SER A 219 9.11 -3.22 22.88
CA SER A 219 10.40 -2.59 23.22
C SER A 219 10.79 -1.52 22.19
N ALA A 220 10.39 -1.67 20.93
CA ALA A 220 10.57 -0.62 19.93
C ALA A 220 9.75 0.65 20.28
N ILE A 221 8.49 0.49 20.69
CA ILE A 221 7.66 1.62 21.13
C ILE A 221 8.27 2.31 22.35
N LYS A 222 8.76 1.57 23.35
CA LYS A 222 9.42 2.15 24.53
C LYS A 222 10.61 3.03 24.16
N LYS A 223 11.33 2.73 23.09
CA LYS A 223 12.48 3.52 22.63
C LYS A 223 12.09 4.84 21.96
N ILE A 224 10.87 4.97 21.45
CA ILE A 224 10.45 6.12 20.64
C ILE A 224 9.28 6.91 21.20
N SER A 225 8.43 6.32 22.06
CA SER A 225 7.34 7.04 22.71
C SER A 225 7.85 7.88 23.88
N SER A 226 7.43 9.13 23.92
CA SER A 226 7.75 10.03 25.05
C SER A 226 7.08 9.64 26.36
N LYS A 227 6.03 8.83 26.34
CA LYS A 227 5.37 8.27 27.54
C LYS A 227 6.24 7.29 28.32
N GLN A 228 7.25 6.73 27.67
CA GLN A 228 8.09 5.66 28.22
C GLN A 228 9.47 6.16 28.67
N LYS A 229 9.73 7.48 28.56
CA LYS A 229 10.97 8.14 29.00
C LYS A 229 10.84 8.70 30.39
#